data_c5c25286024129ee3588f84600ced1b8
#
_entry.id   c5c25286024129ee3588f84600ced1b8
#
_cell.length_a   1.000
_cell.length_b   1.000
_cell.length_c   1.000
_cell.angle_alpha   90.00
_cell.angle_beta   90.00
_cell.angle_gamma   90.00
#
_symmetry.space_group_name_H-M   'P 1'
#
loop_
_entity.id
_entity.type
_entity.pdbx_description
1 polymer ?
#
loop_
_entity_poly.entity_id
_entity_poly.type
_entity_poly.pdbx_seq_one_letter_code
_entity_poly.pdbx_strand_id
1 'polypeptide(L)'
;MDNTKKKTGEDFILIKAFLAGDNTAFDKLVLNYQNRVFNTCYRILGNYEDANDSAQDIFVKVFRSLKKFRFRSSFSTWIYRISINTCRNKLRSAGYRHRRTTVRLDQPMDQEDGSYSFEIGDERRTPEKELDRKEKGLMIQRAIDSLPESQKTVVVLRDIEGLTYEEIVSITGLNPGTVKSKLARARQKLRDKLSPIHYT
;
A
#
# COMPACT_ATOMS: atom_id res chain seq x y z
N MET A 1 0.06 -18.89 -10.38
CA MET A 1 1.48 -18.53 -10.70
C MET A 1 1.64 -17.74 -12.01
N ASP A 2 0.64 -17.70 -12.88
CA ASP A 2 0.77 -17.14 -14.25
C ASP A 2 0.56 -15.60 -14.33
N ASN A 3 -0.24 -15.02 -13.47
CA ASN A 3 -0.64 -13.61 -13.56
C ASN A 3 0.52 -12.61 -13.29
N THR A 4 1.47 -12.96 -12.42
CA THR A 4 2.63 -12.10 -12.10
C THR A 4 3.62 -12.01 -13.25
N LYS A 5 3.89 -13.11 -13.95
CA LYS A 5 4.79 -13.14 -15.11
C LYS A 5 4.18 -12.36 -16.30
N LYS A 6 2.87 -12.50 -16.54
CA LYS A 6 2.16 -11.76 -17.60
C LYS A 6 2.22 -10.25 -17.34
N LYS A 7 1.96 -9.81 -16.11
CA LYS A 7 2.01 -8.40 -15.72
C LYS A 7 3.42 -7.81 -15.86
N THR A 8 4.46 -8.57 -15.53
CA THR A 8 5.86 -8.12 -15.70
C THR A 8 6.20 -7.90 -17.19
N GLY A 9 5.64 -8.70 -18.10
CA GLY A 9 5.81 -8.52 -19.55
C GLY A 9 5.10 -7.26 -20.07
N GLU A 10 3.88 -7.00 -19.60
CA GLU A 10 3.12 -5.81 -19.96
C GLU A 10 3.80 -4.52 -19.46
N ASP A 11 4.25 -4.48 -18.21
CA ASP A 11 5.01 -3.36 -17.67
C ASP A 11 6.27 -3.06 -18.48
N PHE A 12 6.99 -4.10 -18.91
CA PHE A 12 8.19 -3.94 -19.74
C PHE A 12 7.88 -3.25 -21.07
N ILE A 13 6.79 -3.66 -21.74
CA ILE A 13 6.36 -3.07 -23.01
C ILE A 13 5.99 -1.58 -22.81
N LEU A 14 5.19 -1.29 -21.78
CA LEU A 14 4.77 0.08 -21.49
C LEU A 14 5.95 1.00 -21.13
N ILE A 15 6.90 0.50 -20.33
CA ILE A 15 8.10 1.28 -19.99
C ILE A 15 8.96 1.54 -21.24
N LYS A 16 9.12 0.56 -22.11
CA LYS A 16 9.86 0.73 -23.36
C LYS A 16 9.20 1.76 -24.27
N ALA A 17 7.86 1.71 -24.43
CA ALA A 17 7.12 2.69 -25.20
C ALA A 17 7.27 4.10 -24.63
N PHE A 18 7.15 4.26 -23.32
CA PHE A 18 7.39 5.56 -22.66
C PHE A 18 8.81 6.09 -22.89
N LEU A 19 9.83 5.23 -22.80
CA LEU A 19 11.21 5.62 -23.05
C LEU A 19 11.46 5.99 -24.51
N ALA A 20 10.64 5.49 -25.43
CA ALA A 20 10.64 5.86 -26.85
C ALA A 20 9.84 7.15 -27.15
N GLY A 21 9.21 7.78 -26.14
CA GLY A 21 8.49 9.05 -26.27
C GLY A 21 6.96 8.93 -26.22
N ASP A 22 6.39 7.72 -26.09
CA ASP A 22 4.94 7.55 -25.94
C ASP A 22 4.50 7.81 -24.49
N ASN A 23 4.03 9.03 -24.25
CA ASN A 23 3.54 9.42 -22.93
C ASN A 23 2.26 8.67 -22.52
N THR A 24 1.44 8.18 -23.47
CA THR A 24 0.21 7.43 -23.17
C THR A 24 0.53 6.08 -22.51
N ALA A 25 1.71 5.54 -22.75
CA ALA A 25 2.18 4.34 -22.07
C ALA A 25 2.39 4.56 -20.56
N PHE A 26 2.76 5.77 -20.13
CA PHE A 26 2.85 6.11 -18.72
C PHE A 26 1.47 6.19 -18.07
N ASP A 27 0.47 6.77 -18.75
CA ASP A 27 -0.90 6.83 -18.25
C ASP A 27 -1.44 5.42 -17.98
N LYS A 28 -1.15 4.46 -18.87
CA LYS A 28 -1.50 3.04 -18.67
C LYS A 28 -0.80 2.44 -17.45
N LEU A 29 0.48 2.76 -17.21
CA LEU A 29 1.18 2.34 -16.00
C LEU A 29 0.52 2.93 -14.75
N VAL A 30 0.12 4.20 -14.78
CA VAL A 30 -0.61 4.85 -13.66
C VAL A 30 -1.92 4.10 -13.41
N LEU A 31 -2.75 3.87 -14.42
CA LEU A 31 -4.02 3.14 -14.29
C LEU A 31 -3.82 1.73 -13.71
N ASN A 32 -2.76 1.02 -14.11
CA ASN A 32 -2.47 -0.32 -13.62
C ASN A 32 -2.04 -0.36 -12.14
N TYR A 33 -1.49 0.75 -11.61
CA TYR A 33 -0.88 0.77 -10.29
C TYR A 33 -1.53 1.73 -9.30
N GLN A 34 -2.37 2.69 -9.72
CA GLN A 34 -2.91 3.75 -8.86
C GLN A 34 -3.62 3.21 -7.62
N ASN A 35 -4.51 2.23 -7.77
CA ASN A 35 -5.26 1.64 -6.66
C ASN A 35 -4.33 0.91 -5.68
N ARG A 36 -3.33 0.18 -6.19
CA ARG A 36 -2.38 -0.56 -5.35
C ARG A 36 -1.45 0.39 -4.60
N VAL A 37 -0.94 1.43 -5.26
CA VAL A 37 -0.09 2.45 -4.64
C VAL A 37 -0.87 3.20 -3.58
N PHE A 38 -2.09 3.67 -3.91
CA PHE A 38 -2.96 4.34 -2.94
C PHE A 38 -3.24 3.44 -1.72
N ASN A 39 -3.66 2.19 -1.94
CA ASN A 39 -3.95 1.24 -0.87
C ASN A 39 -2.73 0.99 0.01
N THR A 40 -1.55 0.82 -0.59
CA THR A 40 -0.29 0.69 0.16
C THR A 40 -0.03 1.91 1.02
N CYS A 41 -0.19 3.12 0.48
CA CYS A 41 -0.05 4.37 1.23
C CYS A 41 -1.06 4.45 2.38
N TYR A 42 -2.33 4.15 2.11
CA TYR A 42 -3.38 4.18 3.12
C TYR A 42 -3.12 3.18 4.25
N ARG A 43 -2.73 1.94 3.94
CA ARG A 43 -2.37 0.94 4.95
C ARG A 43 -1.17 1.35 5.81
N ILE A 44 -0.23 2.10 5.26
CA ILE A 44 0.96 2.57 6.00
C ILE A 44 0.67 3.84 6.81
N LEU A 45 -0.03 4.81 6.22
CA LEU A 45 -0.24 6.14 6.83
C LEU A 45 -1.47 6.20 7.73
N GLY A 46 -2.53 5.41 7.43
CA GLY A 46 -3.77 5.35 8.20
C GLY A 46 -4.69 6.57 8.01
N ASN A 47 -4.40 7.45 7.06
CA ASN A 47 -5.21 8.64 6.74
C ASN A 47 -5.38 8.75 5.23
N TYR A 48 -6.61 9.06 4.81
CA TYR A 48 -6.99 9.10 3.39
C TYR A 48 -6.28 10.22 2.63
N GLU A 49 -6.33 11.45 3.13
CA GLU A 49 -5.74 12.62 2.49
C GLU A 49 -4.22 12.45 2.34
N ASP A 50 -3.55 12.03 3.42
CA ASP A 50 -2.13 11.76 3.41
C ASP A 50 -1.75 10.63 2.44
N ALA A 51 -2.61 9.61 2.30
CA ALA A 51 -2.41 8.52 1.34
C ALA A 51 -2.56 9.01 -0.10
N ASN A 52 -3.58 9.84 -0.37
CA ASN A 52 -3.84 10.41 -1.70
C ASN A 52 -2.68 11.32 -2.15
N ASP A 53 -2.27 12.27 -1.30
CA ASP A 53 -1.12 13.13 -1.56
C ASP A 53 0.15 12.32 -1.82
N SER A 54 0.40 11.30 -0.97
CA SER A 54 1.58 10.44 -1.13
C SER A 54 1.52 9.63 -2.42
N ALA A 55 0.35 9.15 -2.83
CA ALA A 55 0.19 8.42 -4.09
C ALA A 55 0.48 9.32 -5.31
N GLN A 56 0.00 10.56 -5.30
CA GLN A 56 0.33 11.54 -6.34
C GLN A 56 1.83 11.83 -6.40
N ASP A 57 2.44 12.11 -5.25
CA ASP A 57 3.90 12.34 -5.13
C ASP A 57 4.71 11.14 -5.65
N ILE A 58 4.25 9.93 -5.40
CA ILE A 58 4.89 8.70 -5.87
C ILE A 58 4.87 8.66 -7.39
N PHE A 59 3.74 8.91 -8.05
CA PHE A 59 3.67 8.89 -9.51
C PHE A 59 4.49 10.01 -10.15
N VAL A 60 4.57 11.19 -9.55
CA VAL A 60 5.49 12.26 -9.97
C VAL A 60 6.96 11.80 -9.88
N LYS A 61 7.34 11.13 -8.78
CA LYS A 61 8.70 10.57 -8.62
C LYS A 61 8.97 9.46 -9.62
N VAL A 62 8.00 8.58 -9.86
CA VAL A 62 8.07 7.51 -10.87
C VAL A 62 8.30 8.12 -12.24
N PHE A 63 7.48 9.08 -12.67
CA PHE A 63 7.62 9.76 -13.96
C PHE A 63 9.02 10.34 -14.15
N ARG A 64 9.51 11.11 -13.17
CA ARG A 64 10.83 11.77 -13.21
C ARG A 64 11.99 10.77 -13.22
N SER A 65 11.83 9.60 -12.62
CA SER A 65 12.91 8.63 -12.45
C SER A 65 12.80 7.40 -13.36
N LEU A 66 11.70 7.26 -14.13
CA LEU A 66 11.47 6.09 -14.98
C LEU A 66 12.56 5.91 -16.05
N LYS A 67 13.11 7.02 -16.57
CA LYS A 67 14.27 7.01 -17.49
C LYS A 67 15.53 6.36 -16.89
N LYS A 68 15.62 6.29 -15.55
CA LYS A 68 16.75 5.67 -14.82
C LYS A 68 16.45 4.22 -14.40
N PHE A 69 15.26 3.72 -14.71
CA PHE A 69 14.88 2.34 -14.38
C PHE A 69 15.67 1.35 -15.24
N ARG A 70 16.46 0.48 -14.62
CA ARG A 70 17.42 -0.41 -15.30
C ARG A 70 16.95 -1.87 -15.41
N PHE A 71 15.68 -2.17 -15.18
CA PHE A 71 15.12 -3.55 -15.25
C PHE A 71 15.85 -4.58 -14.36
N ARG A 72 16.51 -4.14 -13.28
CA ARG A 72 17.17 -5.03 -12.30
C ARG A 72 16.19 -5.69 -11.32
N SER A 73 14.96 -5.25 -11.29
CA SER A 73 13.83 -5.79 -10.53
C SER A 73 12.57 -5.62 -11.35
N SER A 74 11.46 -6.26 -10.95
CA SER A 74 10.16 -5.96 -11.54
C SER A 74 9.81 -4.47 -11.31
N PHE A 75 8.97 -3.91 -12.19
CA PHE A 75 8.47 -2.55 -12.01
C PHE A 75 7.64 -2.43 -10.72
N SER A 76 6.86 -3.47 -10.39
CA SER A 76 6.13 -3.53 -9.13
C SER A 76 7.05 -3.41 -7.91
N THR A 77 8.14 -4.15 -7.84
CA THR A 77 9.12 -4.04 -6.75
C THR A 77 9.72 -2.63 -6.67
N TRP A 78 9.99 -2.03 -7.82
CA TRP A 78 10.59 -0.70 -7.88
C TRP A 78 9.63 0.39 -7.43
N ILE A 79 8.35 0.37 -7.88
CA ILE A 79 7.34 1.35 -7.46
C ILE A 79 7.00 1.21 -5.97
N TYR A 80 6.92 -0.02 -5.44
CA TYR A 80 6.71 -0.23 -4.00
C TYR A 80 7.88 0.28 -3.17
N ARG A 81 9.12 0.18 -3.66
CA ARG A 81 10.27 0.80 -2.98
C ARG A 81 10.11 2.32 -2.88
N ILE A 82 9.68 2.98 -3.95
CA ILE A 82 9.38 4.42 -3.94
C ILE A 82 8.25 4.71 -2.96
N SER A 83 7.18 3.91 -2.97
CA SER A 83 6.01 4.08 -2.10
C SER A 83 6.37 3.98 -0.63
N ILE A 84 7.06 2.92 -0.22
CA ILE A 84 7.47 2.73 1.18
C ILE A 84 8.40 3.84 1.64
N ASN A 85 9.36 4.26 0.81
CA ASN A 85 10.28 5.35 1.18
C ASN A 85 9.53 6.69 1.29
N THR A 86 8.56 6.97 0.42
CA THR A 86 7.74 8.19 0.49
C THR A 86 6.88 8.19 1.75
N CYS A 87 6.17 7.11 2.05
CA CYS A 87 5.39 6.98 3.29
C CYS A 87 6.27 7.11 4.55
N ARG A 88 7.43 6.45 4.57
CA ARG A 88 8.38 6.53 5.69
C ARG A 88 8.87 7.95 5.92
N ASN A 89 9.21 8.68 4.87
CA ASN A 89 9.63 10.08 4.97
C ASN A 89 8.50 10.96 5.51
N LYS A 90 7.25 10.76 5.03
CA LYS A 90 6.07 11.47 5.55
C LYS A 90 5.87 11.19 7.04
N LEU A 91 5.90 9.93 7.48
CA LEU A 91 5.80 9.55 8.90
C LEU A 91 6.87 10.17 9.80
N ARG A 92 8.07 10.40 9.27
CA ARG A 92 9.20 11.00 9.99
C ARG A 92 9.16 12.52 10.02
N SER A 93 8.38 13.16 9.15
CA SER A 93 8.31 14.62 9.11
C SER A 93 7.76 15.18 10.41
N ALA A 94 8.28 16.33 10.85
CA ALA A 94 7.86 16.99 12.09
C ALA A 94 6.37 17.37 12.07
N GLY A 95 5.89 17.89 10.93
CA GLY A 95 4.49 18.28 10.77
C GLY A 95 3.51 17.09 10.87
N TYR A 96 3.89 15.92 10.35
CA TYR A 96 3.08 14.72 10.46
C TYR A 96 2.99 14.22 11.91
N ARG A 97 4.14 14.20 12.61
CA ARG A 97 4.19 13.80 14.03
C ARG A 97 3.35 14.73 14.91
N HIS A 98 3.43 16.03 14.68
CA HIS A 98 2.65 17.02 15.42
C HIS A 98 1.15 16.82 15.19
N ARG A 99 0.68 16.69 13.95
CA ARG A 99 -0.75 16.43 13.62
C ARG A 99 -1.26 15.16 14.29
N ARG A 100 -0.53 14.04 14.26
CA ARG A 100 -0.96 12.81 14.93
C ARG A 100 -1.11 12.94 16.44
N THR A 101 -0.31 13.79 17.07
CA THR A 101 -0.41 14.03 18.52
C THR A 101 -1.64 14.90 18.85
N THR A 102 -1.93 15.91 18.03
CA THR A 102 -3.07 16.83 18.23
C THR A 102 -4.41 16.14 17.95
N VAL A 103 -4.52 15.38 16.85
CA VAL A 103 -5.77 14.66 16.47
C VAL A 103 -6.12 13.54 17.45
N ARG A 104 -5.16 12.98 18.19
CA ARG A 104 -5.44 11.97 19.22
C ARG A 104 -6.15 12.52 20.47
N LEU A 105 -6.20 13.84 20.65
CA LEU A 105 -6.78 14.47 21.83
C LEU A 105 -8.23 14.92 21.65
N ASP A 106 -8.72 15.17 20.41
CA ASP A 106 -9.94 15.96 20.23
C ASP A 106 -10.99 15.47 19.23
N GLN A 107 -10.95 14.25 18.69
CA GLN A 107 -12.01 13.86 17.75
C GLN A 107 -12.58 12.45 17.94
N PRO A 108 -13.95 12.32 18.12
CA PRO A 108 -14.67 11.16 17.59
C PRO A 108 -14.48 11.12 16.08
N MET A 109 -14.10 9.96 15.54
CA MET A 109 -13.83 9.76 14.13
C MET A 109 -15.12 9.73 13.30
N ASP A 110 -15.75 10.89 13.12
CA ASP A 110 -16.71 11.14 12.05
C ASP A 110 -15.94 11.72 10.86
N GLN A 111 -15.31 10.86 10.08
CA GLN A 111 -14.83 11.24 8.75
C GLN A 111 -15.75 10.63 7.72
N GLU A 112 -16.44 11.51 7.00
CA GLU A 112 -17.10 11.17 5.74
C GLU A 112 -16.07 10.48 4.84
N ASP A 113 -16.30 9.19 4.67
CA ASP A 113 -15.41 8.27 4.01
C ASP A 113 -15.60 8.40 2.51
N GLY A 114 -14.59 8.89 1.84
CA GLY A 114 -14.42 8.66 0.42
C GLY A 114 -14.34 7.16 0.18
N SER A 115 -15.49 6.55 -0.06
CA SER A 115 -15.67 5.13 -0.33
C SER A 115 -14.86 4.71 -1.56
N TYR A 116 -13.59 4.32 -1.34
CA TYR A 116 -12.89 3.53 -2.37
C TYR A 116 -13.28 2.08 -2.22
N SER A 117 -14.29 1.73 -2.99
CA SER A 117 -14.66 0.37 -3.30
C SER A 117 -13.44 -0.37 -3.84
N PHE A 118 -13.05 -1.44 -3.18
CA PHE A 118 -12.31 -2.51 -3.82
C PHE A 118 -13.20 -3.05 -4.94
N GLU A 119 -13.02 -2.54 -6.16
CA GLU A 119 -13.70 -3.05 -7.34
C GLU A 119 -13.17 -4.45 -7.67
N ILE A 120 -13.75 -5.44 -7.04
CA ILE A 120 -14.02 -6.71 -7.69
C ILE A 120 -15.49 -6.62 -8.06
N GLY A 121 -15.77 -6.44 -9.34
CA GLY A 121 -17.13 -6.32 -9.86
C GLY A 121 -17.95 -7.56 -9.51
N ASP A 122 -18.88 -7.39 -8.60
CA ASP A 122 -19.95 -8.34 -8.34
C ASP A 122 -21.25 -7.54 -8.20
N GLU A 123 -22.13 -7.70 -9.20
CA GLU A 123 -23.38 -6.95 -9.37
C GLU A 123 -24.49 -7.32 -8.36
N ARG A 124 -24.17 -8.07 -7.28
CA ARG A 124 -25.14 -8.52 -6.27
C ARG A 124 -24.93 -7.90 -4.90
N ARG A 125 -24.66 -6.59 -4.83
CA ARG A 125 -24.36 -5.91 -3.56
C ARG A 125 -25.63 -5.36 -2.92
N THR A 126 -25.98 -5.85 -1.73
CA THR A 126 -26.96 -5.21 -0.85
C THR A 126 -26.28 -4.15 0.01
N PRO A 127 -26.95 -3.04 0.38
CA PRO A 127 -26.40 -1.99 1.24
C PRO A 127 -25.83 -2.50 2.57
N GLU A 128 -26.44 -3.54 3.14
CA GLU A 128 -25.98 -4.22 4.37
C GLU A 128 -24.60 -4.86 4.22
N LYS A 129 -24.35 -5.54 3.09
CA LYS A 129 -23.04 -6.16 2.82
C LYS A 129 -21.94 -5.11 2.59
N GLU A 130 -22.29 -3.96 2.07
CA GLU A 130 -21.35 -2.85 1.91
C GLU A 130 -20.99 -2.23 3.24
N LEU A 131 -21.97 -2.06 4.14
CA LEU A 131 -21.73 -1.55 5.49
C LEU A 131 -20.82 -2.50 6.29
N ASP A 132 -21.14 -3.79 6.33
CA ASP A 132 -20.34 -4.83 6.99
C ASP A 132 -18.90 -4.88 6.47
N ARG A 133 -18.73 -4.72 5.14
CA ARG A 133 -17.40 -4.65 4.52
C ARG A 133 -16.61 -3.40 4.93
N LYS A 134 -17.28 -2.24 5.02
CA LYS A 134 -16.64 -1.00 5.47
C LYS A 134 -16.21 -1.12 6.93
N GLU A 135 -17.06 -1.63 7.80
CA GLU A 135 -16.74 -1.84 9.22
C GLU A 135 -15.55 -2.81 9.37
N LYS A 136 -15.57 -3.94 8.69
CA LYS A 136 -14.45 -4.90 8.67
C LYS A 136 -13.17 -4.25 8.14
N GLY A 137 -13.27 -3.44 7.09
CA GLY A 137 -12.14 -2.68 6.53
C GLY A 137 -11.51 -1.73 7.54
N LEU A 138 -12.33 -0.98 8.27
CA LEU A 138 -11.89 -0.08 9.35
C LEU A 138 -11.27 -0.82 10.52
N MET A 139 -11.85 -1.94 10.93
CA MET A 139 -11.30 -2.79 12.00
C MET A 139 -9.90 -3.32 11.62
N ILE A 140 -9.74 -3.82 10.39
CA ILE A 140 -8.45 -4.28 9.88
C ILE A 140 -7.45 -3.10 9.85
N GLN A 141 -7.87 -1.92 9.40
CA GLN A 141 -7.00 -0.74 9.37
C GLN A 141 -6.55 -0.35 10.78
N ARG A 142 -7.45 -0.29 11.77
CA ARG A 142 -7.11 -0.01 13.17
C ARG A 142 -6.13 -1.03 13.74
N ALA A 143 -6.31 -2.31 13.41
CA ALA A 143 -5.38 -3.36 13.82
C ALA A 143 -3.98 -3.15 13.20
N ILE A 144 -3.90 -2.83 11.90
CA ILE A 144 -2.66 -2.51 11.21
C ILE A 144 -2.01 -1.26 11.81
N ASP A 145 -2.78 -0.23 12.14
CA ASP A 145 -2.28 1.03 12.70
C ASP A 145 -1.64 0.89 14.07
N SER A 146 -2.03 -0.14 14.81
CA SER A 146 -1.41 -0.45 16.10
C SER A 146 -0.03 -1.12 16.01
N LEU A 147 0.38 -1.55 14.80
CA LEU A 147 1.68 -2.19 14.61
C LEU A 147 2.81 -1.14 14.57
N PRO A 148 4.00 -1.47 15.08
CA PRO A 148 5.21 -0.69 14.81
C PRO A 148 5.46 -0.55 13.31
N GLU A 149 5.97 0.61 12.84
CA GLU A 149 6.18 0.94 11.42
C GLU A 149 6.81 -0.21 10.61
N SER A 150 7.89 -0.81 11.15
CA SER A 150 8.60 -1.88 10.45
C SER A 150 7.82 -3.20 10.37
N GLN A 151 6.94 -3.50 11.33
CA GLN A 151 6.04 -4.65 11.29
C GLN A 151 4.88 -4.39 10.33
N LYS A 152 4.29 -3.18 10.37
CA LYS A 152 3.27 -2.72 9.45
C LYS A 152 3.76 -2.84 8.00
N THR A 153 4.95 -2.33 7.69
CA THR A 153 5.53 -2.39 6.34
C THR A 153 5.63 -3.82 5.81
N VAL A 154 6.17 -4.75 6.59
CA VAL A 154 6.36 -6.13 6.10
C VAL A 154 5.05 -6.88 5.92
N VAL A 155 4.05 -6.66 6.80
CA VAL A 155 2.73 -7.31 6.67
C VAL A 155 1.95 -6.76 5.50
N VAL A 156 1.99 -5.45 5.26
CA VAL A 156 1.35 -4.84 4.09
C VAL A 156 1.95 -5.38 2.80
N LEU A 157 3.27 -5.41 2.68
CA LEU A 157 3.94 -5.92 1.48
C LEU A 157 3.70 -7.42 1.27
N ARG A 158 3.66 -8.24 2.34
CA ARG A 158 3.52 -9.69 2.21
C ARG A 158 2.07 -10.13 2.07
N ASP A 159 1.22 -9.70 3.01
CA ASP A 159 -0.12 -10.28 3.18
C ASP A 159 -1.19 -9.52 2.39
N ILE A 160 -0.96 -8.25 2.05
CA ILE A 160 -1.87 -7.45 1.23
C ILE A 160 -1.41 -7.40 -0.22
N GLU A 161 -0.13 -7.06 -0.46
CA GLU A 161 0.39 -6.92 -1.83
C GLU A 161 0.91 -8.23 -2.43
N GLY A 162 1.06 -9.28 -1.63
CA GLY A 162 1.44 -10.62 -2.07
C GLY A 162 2.91 -10.78 -2.50
N LEU A 163 3.79 -9.86 -2.10
CA LEU A 163 5.20 -9.88 -2.52
C LEU A 163 5.97 -11.04 -1.90
N THR A 164 6.99 -11.52 -2.61
CA THR A 164 7.91 -12.55 -2.10
C THR A 164 8.84 -11.99 -1.02
N TYR A 165 9.49 -12.86 -0.25
CA TYR A 165 10.47 -12.44 0.75
C TYR A 165 11.65 -11.68 0.12
N GLU A 166 12.10 -12.15 -1.05
CA GLU A 166 13.20 -11.54 -1.81
C GLU A 166 12.84 -10.12 -2.26
N GLU A 167 11.62 -9.91 -2.74
CA GLU A 167 11.12 -8.58 -3.10
C GLU A 167 11.03 -7.67 -1.89
N ILE A 168 10.51 -8.16 -0.75
CA ILE A 168 10.43 -7.40 0.49
C ILE A 168 11.83 -7.01 1.00
N VAL A 169 12.79 -7.92 0.96
CA VAL A 169 14.21 -7.64 1.26
C VAL A 169 14.74 -6.53 0.35
N SER A 170 14.48 -6.64 -0.97
CA SER A 170 14.88 -5.62 -1.95
C SER A 170 14.25 -4.25 -1.71
N ILE A 171 12.99 -4.21 -1.28
CA ILE A 171 12.25 -2.96 -1.02
C ILE A 171 12.70 -2.31 0.29
N THR A 172 12.84 -3.11 1.36
CA THR A 172 13.02 -2.61 2.73
C THR A 172 14.47 -2.48 3.14
N GLY A 173 15.38 -3.20 2.48
CA GLY A 173 16.79 -3.32 2.89
C GLY A 173 17.01 -4.18 4.14
N LEU A 174 15.97 -4.85 4.65
CA LEU A 174 16.08 -5.75 5.79
C LEU A 174 16.66 -7.11 5.35
N ASN A 175 17.36 -7.80 6.25
CA ASN A 175 17.77 -9.17 5.96
C ASN A 175 16.57 -10.14 6.04
N PRO A 176 16.64 -11.32 5.37
CA PRO A 176 15.53 -12.28 5.28
C PRO A 176 15.04 -12.77 6.66
N GLY A 177 15.93 -13.00 7.61
CA GLY A 177 15.61 -13.41 8.98
C GLY A 177 14.81 -12.34 9.72
N THR A 178 15.18 -11.07 9.53
CA THR A 178 14.46 -9.92 10.10
C THR A 178 13.07 -9.77 9.48
N VAL A 179 12.92 -9.97 8.17
CA VAL A 179 11.60 -9.94 7.51
C VAL A 179 10.70 -11.03 8.09
N LYS A 180 11.19 -12.28 8.19
CA LYS A 180 10.44 -13.41 8.76
C LYS A 180 10.01 -13.14 10.21
N SER A 181 10.92 -12.69 11.07
CA SER A 181 10.64 -12.43 12.48
C SER A 181 9.66 -11.28 12.69
N LYS A 182 9.78 -10.18 11.90
CA LYS A 182 8.83 -9.06 11.95
C LYS A 182 7.44 -9.46 11.46
N LEU A 183 7.37 -10.26 10.41
CA LEU A 183 6.11 -10.78 9.88
C LEU A 183 5.41 -11.69 10.88
N ALA A 184 6.14 -12.63 11.52
CA ALA A 184 5.58 -13.50 12.54
C ALA A 184 5.00 -12.69 13.72
N ARG A 185 5.75 -11.70 14.23
CA ARG A 185 5.27 -10.83 15.32
C ARG A 185 4.10 -9.95 14.91
N ALA A 186 4.08 -9.44 13.67
CA ALA A 186 2.96 -8.66 13.15
C ALA A 186 1.69 -9.51 13.08
N ARG A 187 1.77 -10.71 12.49
CA ARG A 187 0.64 -11.64 12.38
C ARG A 187 0.09 -12.05 13.73
N GLN A 188 0.97 -12.31 14.73
CA GLN A 188 0.52 -12.63 16.08
C GLN A 188 -0.29 -11.47 16.68
N LYS A 189 0.22 -10.24 16.63
CA LYS A 189 -0.48 -9.05 17.13
C LYS A 189 -1.81 -8.80 16.40
N LEU A 190 -1.85 -9.01 15.09
CA LEU A 190 -3.10 -8.89 14.32
C LEU A 190 -4.11 -9.96 14.72
N ARG A 191 -3.68 -11.21 14.90
CA ARG A 191 -4.54 -12.28 15.37
C ARG A 191 -5.13 -11.95 16.72
N ASP A 192 -4.32 -11.51 17.70
CA ASP A 192 -4.77 -11.18 19.04
C ASP A 192 -5.80 -10.03 19.04
N LYS A 193 -5.71 -9.11 18.08
CA LYS A 193 -6.64 -7.98 17.94
C LYS A 193 -7.90 -8.29 17.14
N LEU A 194 -7.82 -9.21 16.20
CA LEU A 194 -8.92 -9.56 15.31
C LEU A 194 -9.68 -10.82 15.75
N SER A 195 -9.12 -11.62 16.66
CA SER A 195 -9.79 -12.85 17.17
C SER A 195 -11.14 -12.62 17.84
N PRO A 196 -11.43 -11.50 18.54
CA PRO A 196 -12.75 -11.24 19.10
C PRO A 196 -13.87 -11.10 18.06
N ILE A 197 -13.54 -10.94 16.78
CA ILE A 197 -14.47 -10.63 15.68
C ILE A 197 -15.14 -11.90 15.11
N HIS A 198 -14.62 -13.09 15.41
CA HIS A 198 -15.15 -14.36 14.87
C HIS A 198 -16.28 -14.99 15.71
N TYR A 199 -16.74 -14.35 16.77
CA TYR A 199 -17.73 -14.90 17.71
C TYR A 199 -19.06 -14.12 17.78
N THR A 200 -19.41 -13.38 16.71
CA THR A 200 -20.76 -12.75 16.64
C THR A 200 -21.49 -13.13 15.38
#